data_7b54407e3b10674d4a0f96ce5025e2d1
#
_entry.id   7b54407e3b10674d4a0f96ce5025e2d1
#
_cell.length_a   1.000
_cell.length_b   1.000
_cell.length_c   1.000
_cell.angle_alpha   90.00
_cell.angle_beta   90.00
_cell.angle_gamma   90.00
#
_symmetry.space_group_name_H-M   'P 1'
#
loop_
_entity.id
_entity.type
_entity.pdbx_description
1 polymer ?
#
loop_
_entity_poly.entity_id
_entity_poly.type
_entity_poly.pdbx_seq_one_letter_code
_entity_poly.pdbx_strand_id
1 'polypeptide(L)'
;EDIAFGPMNLGLSYDEVEKRVEDALKMVGMENYEDKTPHHLSGGQQKRIAIAGIIAMKPELMILDEPTAGLDPDGVEKVLNIMNQLNEEGMTLIISSHDIDMISKYADKIFVLYNGEIIESGNKNKIFSDMELLKKAHLRTPITTEILYNLKESGLNVNTEKISVKDTCAEIIKAKQINE
;
A
#
# COMPACT_ATOMS: atom_id res chain seq x y z
N GLU A 1 3.11 10.31 24.88
CA GLU A 1 2.02 9.62 25.61
C GLU A 1 1.21 8.74 24.64
N ASP A 2 0.71 9.24 23.49
CA ASP A 2 -0.18 8.48 22.59
C ASP A 2 0.46 7.19 22.05
N ILE A 3 1.73 7.23 21.65
CA ILE A 3 2.45 6.03 21.15
C ILE A 3 2.72 5.03 22.29
N ALA A 4 2.97 5.52 23.50
CA ALA A 4 3.25 4.69 24.66
C ALA A 4 2.02 3.94 25.19
N PHE A 5 0.81 4.42 24.89
CA PHE A 5 -0.45 3.90 25.41
C PHE A 5 -0.64 2.40 25.16
N GLY A 6 -0.41 1.96 23.91
CA GLY A 6 -0.52 0.56 23.54
C GLY A 6 0.47 -0.34 24.30
N PRO A 7 1.77 -0.09 24.24
CA PRO A 7 2.79 -0.85 24.99
C PRO A 7 2.58 -0.86 26.51
N MET A 8 2.13 0.25 27.10
CA MET A 8 1.80 0.30 28.53
C MET A 8 0.64 -0.65 28.88
N ASN A 9 -0.41 -0.69 28.06
CA ASN A 9 -1.55 -1.59 28.27
C ASN A 9 -1.19 -3.07 28.07
N LEU A 10 -0.11 -3.36 27.35
CA LEU A 10 0.46 -4.72 27.26
C LEU A 10 1.23 -5.13 28.53
N GLY A 11 1.36 -4.25 29.51
CA GLY A 11 2.04 -4.51 30.78
C GLY A 11 3.56 -4.54 30.68
N LEU A 12 4.14 -3.87 29.68
CA LEU A 12 5.59 -3.79 29.52
C LEU A 12 6.23 -2.87 30.57
N SER A 13 7.51 -3.10 30.87
CA SER A 13 8.27 -2.21 31.76
C SER A 13 8.45 -0.83 31.12
N TYR A 14 8.68 0.17 31.97
CA TYR A 14 8.87 1.55 31.51
C TYR A 14 10.02 1.67 30.49
N ASP A 15 11.16 1.02 30.75
CA ASP A 15 12.33 1.04 29.86
C ASP A 15 12.02 0.41 28.48
N GLU A 16 11.26 -0.67 28.47
CA GLU A 16 10.83 -1.32 27.20
C GLU A 16 9.82 -0.45 26.45
N VAL A 17 8.90 0.22 27.13
CA VAL A 17 7.95 1.16 26.52
C VAL A 17 8.71 2.32 25.88
N GLU A 18 9.63 2.96 26.59
CA GLU A 18 10.43 4.08 26.09
C GLU A 18 11.19 3.68 24.82
N LYS A 19 11.90 2.55 24.87
CA LYS A 19 12.62 2.00 23.73
C LYS A 19 11.72 1.74 22.52
N ARG A 20 10.54 1.14 22.72
CA ARG A 20 9.60 0.87 21.63
C ARG A 20 9.02 2.15 21.03
N VAL A 21 8.80 3.17 21.81
CA VAL A 21 8.36 4.50 21.35
C VAL A 21 9.44 5.15 20.49
N GLU A 22 10.70 5.13 20.93
CA GLU A 22 11.83 5.66 20.17
C GLU A 22 12.00 4.93 18.84
N ASP A 23 12.01 3.59 18.87
CA ASP A 23 12.12 2.75 17.66
C ASP A 23 10.98 3.03 16.67
N ALA A 24 9.75 3.15 17.17
CA ALA A 24 8.58 3.44 16.33
C ALA A 24 8.63 4.85 15.73
N LEU A 25 9.01 5.87 16.50
CA LEU A 25 9.18 7.23 16.01
C LEU A 25 10.25 7.31 14.93
N LYS A 26 11.37 6.61 15.11
CA LYS A 26 12.45 6.53 14.13
C LYS A 26 11.96 5.88 12.83
N MET A 27 11.22 4.78 12.92
CA MET A 27 10.69 4.07 11.75
C MET A 27 9.77 4.96 10.91
N VAL A 28 8.97 5.83 11.54
CA VAL A 28 8.07 6.73 10.83
C VAL A 28 8.70 8.10 10.50
N GLY A 29 9.99 8.31 10.79
CA GLY A 29 10.73 9.56 10.55
C GLY A 29 10.18 10.73 11.37
N MET A 30 9.93 10.51 12.66
CA MET A 30 9.33 11.49 13.58
C MET A 30 10.11 11.60 14.90
N GLU A 31 11.45 11.41 14.89
CA GLU A 31 12.33 11.33 16.06
C GLU A 31 12.36 12.60 16.93
N ASN A 32 11.94 13.74 16.44
CA ASN A 32 11.95 15.00 17.19
C ASN A 32 10.53 15.47 17.55
N TYR A 33 9.60 14.54 17.63
CA TYR A 33 8.18 14.86 17.85
C TYR A 33 7.62 14.28 19.15
N GLU A 34 8.48 13.81 20.05
CA GLU A 34 8.12 13.19 21.36
C GLU A 34 7.24 14.11 22.20
N ASP A 35 7.59 15.41 22.24
CA ASP A 35 6.90 16.43 23.03
C ASP A 35 5.81 17.19 22.25
N LYS A 36 5.56 16.82 20.99
CA LYS A 36 4.57 17.50 20.17
C LYS A 36 3.17 16.94 20.43
N THR A 37 2.23 17.84 20.67
CA THR A 37 0.82 17.43 20.74
C THR A 37 0.27 17.13 19.34
N PRO A 38 -0.54 16.06 19.16
CA PRO A 38 -1.09 15.67 17.84
C PRO A 38 -1.82 16.79 17.11
N HIS A 39 -2.47 17.70 17.83
CA HIS A 39 -3.19 18.83 17.24
C HIS A 39 -2.32 19.85 16.50
N HIS A 40 -1.01 19.85 16.74
CA HIS A 40 -0.05 20.72 16.07
C HIS A 40 0.62 20.06 14.88
N LEU A 41 0.22 18.83 14.54
CA LEU A 41 0.78 18.05 13.44
C LEU A 41 -0.05 18.21 12.16
N SER A 42 0.60 18.17 11.00
CA SER A 42 -0.09 18.03 9.72
C SER A 42 -0.82 16.68 9.63
N GLY A 43 -1.82 16.55 8.74
CA GLY A 43 -2.57 15.30 8.57
C GLY A 43 -1.65 14.10 8.29
N GLY A 44 -0.60 14.29 7.46
CA GLY A 44 0.38 13.24 7.19
C GLY A 44 1.25 12.88 8.40
N GLN A 45 1.60 13.87 9.23
CA GLN A 45 2.32 13.62 10.48
C GLN A 45 1.44 12.88 11.49
N GLN A 46 0.17 13.28 11.64
CA GLN A 46 -0.79 12.59 12.53
C GLN A 46 -0.95 11.13 12.13
N LYS A 47 -1.06 10.85 10.83
CA LYS A 47 -1.19 9.49 10.29
C LYS A 47 0.05 8.64 10.60
N ARG A 48 1.24 9.20 10.42
CA ARG A 48 2.50 8.51 10.76
C ARG A 48 2.63 8.25 12.27
N ILE A 49 2.23 9.20 13.13
CA ILE A 49 2.19 8.99 14.58
C ILE A 49 1.19 7.89 14.96
N ALA A 50 0.01 7.85 14.33
CA ALA A 50 -0.96 6.78 14.57
C ALA A 50 -0.39 5.39 14.18
N ILE A 51 0.31 5.29 13.05
CA ILE A 51 1.02 4.09 12.62
C ILE A 51 2.11 3.72 13.65
N ALA A 52 2.90 4.69 14.13
CA ALA A 52 3.92 4.46 15.15
C ALA A 52 3.34 3.88 16.45
N GLY A 53 2.16 4.34 16.87
CA GLY A 53 1.46 3.80 18.05
C GLY A 53 1.12 2.31 17.91
N ILE A 54 0.80 1.86 16.71
CA ILE A 54 0.55 0.43 16.45
C ILE A 54 1.87 -0.35 16.35
N ILE A 55 2.87 0.18 15.65
CA ILE A 55 4.21 -0.43 15.52
C ILE A 55 4.85 -0.68 16.89
N ALA A 56 4.72 0.27 17.82
CA ALA A 56 5.26 0.15 19.18
C ALA A 56 4.73 -1.07 19.94
N MET A 57 3.55 -1.59 19.58
CA MET A 57 3.01 -2.83 20.14
C MET A 57 3.65 -4.09 19.54
N LYS A 58 4.40 -3.98 18.42
CA LYS A 58 5.01 -5.09 17.67
C LYS A 58 3.99 -6.18 17.29
N PRO A 59 2.90 -5.84 16.58
CA PRO A 59 1.92 -6.83 16.15
C PRO A 59 2.48 -7.71 15.02
N GLU A 60 1.97 -8.94 14.90
CA GLU A 60 2.26 -9.82 13.76
C GLU A 60 1.44 -9.44 12.51
N LEU A 61 0.29 -8.81 12.73
CA LEU A 61 -0.66 -8.39 11.69
C LEU A 61 -1.12 -6.95 11.95
N MET A 62 -1.10 -6.12 10.92
CA MET A 62 -1.66 -4.76 10.94
C MET A 62 -2.74 -4.62 9.88
N ILE A 63 -3.88 -4.02 10.24
CA ILE A 63 -4.98 -3.71 9.33
C ILE A 63 -5.04 -2.19 9.15
N LEU A 64 -4.99 -1.73 7.92
CA LEU A 64 -4.98 -0.32 7.55
C LEU A 64 -6.12 -0.01 6.59
N ASP A 65 -6.99 0.90 7.00
CA ASP A 65 -8.08 1.38 6.16
C ASP A 65 -7.74 2.73 5.54
N GLU A 66 -7.66 2.76 4.20
CA GLU A 66 -7.30 3.94 3.40
C GLU A 66 -6.06 4.71 3.94
N PRO A 67 -4.91 4.06 4.13
CA PRO A 67 -3.77 4.68 4.83
C PRO A 67 -3.18 5.89 4.13
N THR A 68 -3.37 6.04 2.83
CA THR A 68 -2.83 7.14 2.01
C THR A 68 -3.87 8.23 1.70
N ALA A 69 -5.14 8.03 2.05
CA ALA A 69 -6.20 8.99 1.74
C ALA A 69 -5.96 10.36 2.39
N GLY A 70 -6.13 11.43 1.59
CA GLY A 70 -5.99 12.82 2.06
C GLY A 70 -4.55 13.28 2.30
N LEU A 71 -3.55 12.50 1.86
CA LEU A 71 -2.15 12.88 1.92
C LEU A 71 -1.70 13.56 0.62
N ASP A 72 -0.73 14.44 0.73
CA ASP A 72 0.03 14.94 -0.41
C ASP A 72 0.97 13.84 -0.96
N PRO A 73 1.52 13.97 -2.17
CA PRO A 73 2.37 12.94 -2.77
C PRO A 73 3.57 12.52 -1.91
N ASP A 74 4.21 13.47 -1.22
CA ASP A 74 5.32 13.20 -0.30
C ASP A 74 4.87 12.39 0.92
N GLY A 75 3.71 12.72 1.48
CA GLY A 75 3.08 11.97 2.58
C GLY A 75 2.69 10.56 2.17
N VAL A 76 2.15 10.38 0.98
CA VAL A 76 1.85 9.05 0.40
C VAL A 76 3.12 8.20 0.32
N GLU A 77 4.19 8.73 -0.28
CA GLU A 77 5.44 8.00 -0.44
C GLU A 77 6.04 7.58 0.91
N LYS A 78 6.04 8.48 1.90
CA LYS A 78 6.53 8.16 3.25
C LYS A 78 5.73 7.04 3.92
N VAL A 79 4.39 7.07 3.84
CA VAL A 79 3.53 6.02 4.42
C VAL A 79 3.75 4.68 3.69
N LEU A 80 3.88 4.69 2.36
CA LEU A 80 4.14 3.47 1.58
C LEU A 80 5.51 2.87 1.89
N ASN A 81 6.54 3.70 2.08
CA ASN A 81 7.87 3.23 2.47
C ASN A 81 7.86 2.57 3.85
N ILE A 82 7.14 3.14 4.82
CA ILE A 82 6.95 2.53 6.14
C ILE A 82 6.28 1.16 6.02
N MET A 83 5.19 1.05 5.25
CA MET A 83 4.49 -0.22 5.05
C MET A 83 5.38 -1.26 4.37
N ASN A 84 6.15 -0.87 3.37
CA ASN A 84 7.08 -1.76 2.70
C ASN A 84 8.16 -2.28 3.66
N GLN A 85 8.75 -1.39 4.47
CA GLN A 85 9.73 -1.78 5.47
C GLN A 85 9.14 -2.76 6.50
N LEU A 86 7.94 -2.51 7.02
CA LEU A 86 7.27 -3.40 7.96
C LEU A 86 7.02 -4.80 7.35
N ASN A 87 6.63 -4.85 6.09
CA ASN A 87 6.43 -6.10 5.38
C ASN A 87 7.75 -6.86 5.15
N GLU A 88 8.83 -6.16 4.78
CA GLU A 88 10.17 -6.74 4.66
C GLU A 88 10.71 -7.28 6.00
N GLU A 89 10.34 -6.66 7.11
CA GLU A 89 10.62 -7.14 8.48
C GLU A 89 9.74 -8.31 8.92
N GLY A 90 8.82 -8.78 8.06
CA GLY A 90 7.98 -9.97 8.27
C GLY A 90 6.58 -9.69 8.82
N MET A 91 6.17 -8.42 8.96
CA MET A 91 4.82 -8.08 9.39
C MET A 91 3.81 -8.35 8.27
N THR A 92 2.69 -8.95 8.60
CA THR A 92 1.57 -9.10 7.67
C THR A 92 0.73 -7.83 7.64
N LEU A 93 0.50 -7.28 6.43
CA LEU A 93 -0.33 -6.09 6.25
C LEU A 93 -1.60 -6.43 5.49
N ILE A 94 -2.75 -6.02 6.01
CA ILE A 94 -4.03 -6.02 5.29
C ILE A 94 -4.40 -4.55 5.06
N ILE A 95 -4.56 -4.17 3.80
CA ILE A 95 -4.80 -2.78 3.41
C ILE A 95 -6.09 -2.72 2.60
N SER A 96 -7.06 -1.92 3.05
CA SER A 96 -8.16 -1.51 2.18
C SER A 96 -7.77 -0.22 1.46
N SER A 97 -8.01 -0.15 0.16
CA SER A 97 -7.82 1.07 -0.63
C SER A 97 -8.59 1.01 -1.94
N HIS A 98 -8.95 2.19 -2.46
CA HIS A 98 -9.46 2.38 -3.81
C HIS A 98 -8.37 2.90 -4.79
N ASP A 99 -7.14 3.10 -4.30
CA ASP A 99 -5.99 3.50 -5.12
C ASP A 99 -5.39 2.27 -5.82
N ILE A 100 -5.89 2.02 -7.04
CA ILE A 100 -5.51 0.85 -7.84
C ILE A 100 -4.02 0.88 -8.23
N ASP A 101 -3.46 2.07 -8.47
CA ASP A 101 -2.05 2.20 -8.85
C ASP A 101 -1.14 1.82 -7.68
N MET A 102 -1.48 2.25 -6.47
CA MET A 102 -0.80 1.85 -5.25
C MET A 102 -0.91 0.33 -5.02
N ILE A 103 -2.12 -0.24 -5.06
CA ILE A 103 -2.34 -1.68 -4.86
C ILE A 103 -1.58 -2.49 -5.92
N SER A 104 -1.60 -2.08 -7.19
CA SER A 104 -0.91 -2.77 -8.28
C SER A 104 0.61 -2.86 -8.08
N LYS A 105 1.18 -1.85 -7.40
CA LYS A 105 2.62 -1.77 -7.13
C LYS A 105 3.03 -2.61 -5.91
N TYR A 106 2.27 -2.56 -4.83
CA TYR A 106 2.70 -3.07 -3.53
C TYR A 106 2.03 -4.38 -3.09
N ALA A 107 0.81 -4.71 -3.56
CA ALA A 107 0.11 -5.88 -3.09
C ALA A 107 0.68 -7.19 -3.66
N ASP A 108 0.83 -8.20 -2.79
CA ASP A 108 1.15 -9.58 -3.18
C ASP A 108 -0.13 -10.36 -3.52
N LYS A 109 -1.18 -10.16 -2.71
CA LYS A 109 -2.48 -10.80 -2.86
C LYS A 109 -3.59 -9.77 -2.74
N ILE A 110 -4.57 -9.88 -3.63
CA ILE A 110 -5.71 -8.96 -3.71
C ILE A 110 -7.00 -9.75 -3.47
N PHE A 111 -7.90 -9.15 -2.70
CA PHE A 111 -9.28 -9.58 -2.54
C PHE A 111 -10.17 -8.46 -3.07
N VAL A 112 -11.01 -8.79 -4.05
CA VAL A 112 -11.96 -7.83 -4.63
C VAL A 112 -13.28 -7.92 -3.88
N LEU A 113 -13.61 -6.85 -3.15
CA LEU A 113 -14.85 -6.73 -2.39
C LEU A 113 -15.89 -5.96 -3.19
N TYR A 114 -17.08 -6.52 -3.34
CA TYR A 114 -18.21 -5.86 -4.00
C TYR A 114 -19.51 -6.24 -3.30
N ASN A 115 -20.34 -5.23 -2.96
CA ASN A 115 -21.59 -5.40 -2.22
C ASN A 115 -21.48 -6.25 -0.93
N GLY A 116 -20.36 -6.12 -0.20
CA GLY A 116 -20.13 -6.84 1.06
C GLY A 116 -19.63 -8.28 0.89
N GLU A 117 -19.39 -8.73 -0.33
CA GLU A 117 -18.89 -10.07 -0.63
C GLU A 117 -17.53 -10.03 -1.35
N ILE A 118 -16.66 -11.00 -1.05
CA ILE A 118 -15.43 -11.20 -1.81
C ILE A 118 -15.80 -11.94 -3.09
N ILE A 119 -15.78 -11.23 -4.21
CA ILE A 119 -16.17 -11.78 -5.52
C ILE A 119 -15.01 -12.45 -6.27
N GLU A 120 -13.77 -12.11 -5.94
CA GLU A 120 -12.57 -12.73 -6.51
C GLU A 120 -11.37 -12.51 -5.59
N SER A 121 -10.36 -13.39 -5.71
CA SER A 121 -9.06 -13.21 -5.06
C SER A 121 -7.92 -13.79 -5.90
N GLY A 122 -6.74 -13.20 -5.78
CA GLY A 122 -5.58 -13.65 -6.53
C GLY A 122 -4.39 -12.71 -6.41
N ASN A 123 -3.36 -13.00 -7.20
CA ASN A 123 -2.27 -12.07 -7.38
C ASN A 123 -2.69 -10.87 -8.26
N LYS A 124 -1.90 -9.82 -8.21
CA LYS A 124 -2.18 -8.59 -8.95
C LYS A 124 -2.33 -8.79 -10.46
N ASN A 125 -1.53 -9.68 -11.06
CA ASN A 125 -1.59 -9.91 -12.49
C ASN A 125 -2.95 -10.51 -12.90
N LYS A 126 -3.43 -11.52 -12.16
CA LYS A 126 -4.74 -12.14 -12.38
C LYS A 126 -5.87 -11.12 -12.24
N ILE A 127 -5.88 -10.36 -11.15
CA ILE A 127 -6.96 -9.43 -10.83
C ILE A 127 -7.01 -8.26 -11.82
N PHE A 128 -5.87 -7.64 -12.10
CA PHE A 128 -5.84 -6.43 -12.92
C PHE A 128 -5.85 -6.68 -14.44
N SER A 129 -5.66 -7.93 -14.90
CA SER A 129 -5.88 -8.30 -16.29
C SER A 129 -7.34 -8.65 -16.63
N ASP A 130 -8.17 -8.87 -15.62
CA ASP A 130 -9.59 -9.18 -15.79
C ASP A 130 -10.43 -7.90 -15.86
N MET A 131 -10.59 -7.37 -17.08
CA MET A 131 -11.35 -6.14 -17.34
C MET A 131 -12.83 -6.26 -16.97
N GLU A 132 -13.42 -7.45 -17.09
CA GLU A 132 -14.83 -7.68 -16.75
C GLU A 132 -15.05 -7.66 -15.24
N LEU A 133 -14.14 -8.28 -14.50
CA LEU A 133 -14.12 -8.24 -13.04
C LEU A 133 -14.01 -6.79 -12.53
N LEU A 134 -13.03 -6.03 -13.04
CA LEU A 134 -12.82 -4.64 -12.62
C LEU A 134 -14.06 -3.78 -12.91
N LYS A 135 -14.64 -3.93 -14.10
CA LYS A 135 -15.85 -3.23 -14.50
C LYS A 135 -17.05 -3.60 -13.62
N LYS A 136 -17.23 -4.89 -13.31
CA LYS A 136 -18.27 -5.39 -12.41
C LYS A 136 -18.12 -4.81 -11.00
N ALA A 137 -16.90 -4.73 -10.52
CA ALA A 137 -16.58 -4.19 -9.18
C ALA A 137 -16.55 -2.65 -9.14
N HIS A 138 -16.80 -1.95 -10.25
CA HIS A 138 -16.66 -0.49 -10.39
C HIS A 138 -15.25 0.03 -10.06
N LEU A 139 -14.23 -0.79 -10.30
CA LEU A 139 -12.83 -0.44 -10.10
C LEU A 139 -12.23 0.12 -11.39
N ARG A 140 -11.29 1.03 -11.24
CA ARG A 140 -10.48 1.52 -12.36
C ARG A 140 -9.49 0.45 -12.80
N THR A 141 -9.18 0.42 -14.08
CA THR A 141 -8.08 -0.39 -14.61
C THR A 141 -6.76 0.34 -14.39
N PRO A 142 -5.68 -0.34 -13.98
CA PRO A 142 -4.35 0.26 -13.99
C PRO A 142 -4.02 0.79 -15.39
N ILE A 143 -3.42 1.98 -15.47
CA ILE A 143 -3.17 2.65 -16.77
C ILE A 143 -2.30 1.80 -17.70
N THR A 144 -1.38 1.03 -17.14
CA THR A 144 -0.52 0.08 -17.88
C THR A 144 -1.31 -1.03 -18.54
N THR A 145 -2.29 -1.59 -17.83
CA THR A 145 -3.18 -2.64 -18.35
C THR A 145 -4.08 -2.08 -19.44
N GLU A 146 -4.62 -0.87 -19.25
CA GLU A 146 -5.47 -0.20 -20.24
C GLU A 146 -4.71 0.08 -21.54
N ILE A 147 -3.46 0.54 -21.46
CA ILE A 147 -2.60 0.75 -22.62
C ILE A 147 -2.40 -0.58 -23.40
N LEU A 148 -2.01 -1.66 -22.71
CA LEU A 148 -1.78 -2.96 -23.35
C LEU A 148 -3.06 -3.53 -23.96
N TYR A 149 -4.20 -3.36 -23.30
CA TYR A 149 -5.50 -3.80 -23.82
C TYR A 149 -5.84 -3.05 -25.12
N ASN A 150 -5.72 -1.73 -25.14
CA ASN A 150 -5.99 -0.93 -26.35
C ASN A 150 -5.02 -1.26 -27.50
N LEU A 151 -3.76 -1.54 -27.21
CA LEU A 151 -2.79 -1.99 -28.21
C LEU A 151 -3.17 -3.36 -28.79
N LYS A 152 -3.63 -4.28 -27.95
CA LYS A 152 -4.12 -5.60 -28.37
C LYS A 152 -5.36 -5.48 -29.26
N GLU A 153 -6.33 -4.66 -28.90
CA GLU A 153 -7.51 -4.37 -29.71
C GLU A 153 -7.14 -3.73 -31.06
N SER A 154 -6.05 -2.96 -31.10
CA SER A 154 -5.50 -2.36 -32.32
C SER A 154 -4.69 -3.35 -33.16
N GLY A 155 -4.64 -4.63 -32.78
CA GLY A 155 -4.00 -5.71 -33.56
C GLY A 155 -2.54 -5.99 -33.20
N LEU A 156 -1.96 -5.35 -32.19
CA LEU A 156 -0.62 -5.69 -31.68
C LEU A 156 -0.68 -6.94 -30.81
N ASN A 157 0.29 -7.84 -31.02
CA ASN A 157 0.42 -9.04 -30.19
C ASN A 157 1.19 -8.70 -28.89
N VAL A 158 0.47 -8.26 -27.86
CA VAL A 158 1.00 -7.88 -26.55
C VAL A 158 0.37 -8.69 -25.42
N ASN A 159 1.17 -9.00 -24.39
CA ASN A 159 0.68 -9.64 -23.17
C ASN A 159 0.06 -8.60 -22.25
N THR A 160 -1.24 -8.68 -21.99
CA THR A 160 -2.00 -7.74 -21.16
C THR A 160 -1.86 -7.97 -19.65
N GLU A 161 -1.15 -9.01 -19.21
CA GLU A 161 -0.91 -9.31 -17.80
C GLU A 161 0.27 -8.52 -17.19
N LYS A 162 0.89 -7.63 -17.98
CA LYS A 162 1.99 -6.78 -17.50
C LYS A 162 1.42 -5.53 -16.84
N ILE A 163 1.72 -5.36 -15.56
CA ILE A 163 1.15 -4.28 -14.73
C ILE A 163 2.19 -3.20 -14.41
N SER A 164 3.48 -3.59 -14.25
CA SER A 164 4.52 -2.60 -14.00
C SER A 164 4.82 -1.76 -15.25
N VAL A 165 5.12 -0.48 -15.07
CA VAL A 165 5.53 0.40 -16.18
C VAL A 165 6.71 -0.19 -16.94
N LYS A 166 7.71 -0.75 -16.23
CA LYS A 166 8.90 -1.36 -16.83
C LYS A 166 8.53 -2.54 -17.73
N ASP A 167 7.69 -3.46 -17.26
CA ASP A 167 7.31 -4.65 -18.02
C ASP A 167 6.40 -4.27 -19.19
N THR A 168 5.52 -3.29 -19.02
CA THR A 168 4.66 -2.74 -20.07
C THR A 168 5.49 -2.15 -21.20
N CYS A 169 6.48 -1.31 -20.88
CA CYS A 169 7.41 -0.76 -21.88
C CYS A 169 8.18 -1.86 -22.61
N ALA A 170 8.70 -2.86 -21.88
CA ALA A 170 9.41 -3.97 -22.48
C ALA A 170 8.54 -4.78 -23.46
N GLU A 171 7.27 -5.02 -23.09
CA GLU A 171 6.30 -5.73 -23.92
C GLU A 171 5.96 -4.96 -25.20
N ILE A 172 5.78 -3.63 -25.10
CA ILE A 172 5.51 -2.78 -26.28
C ILE A 172 6.70 -2.79 -27.25
N ILE A 173 7.93 -2.64 -26.72
CA ILE A 173 9.15 -2.66 -27.55
C ILE A 173 9.28 -4.00 -28.26
N LYS A 174 9.06 -5.11 -27.55
CA LYS A 174 9.10 -6.45 -28.12
C LYS A 174 8.06 -6.64 -29.25
N ALA A 175 6.83 -6.20 -29.03
CA ALA A 175 5.76 -6.31 -30.01
C ALA A 175 6.04 -5.48 -31.27
N LYS A 176 6.72 -4.33 -31.13
CA LYS A 176 7.13 -3.49 -32.28
C LYS A 176 8.22 -4.16 -33.12
N GLN A 177 9.23 -4.79 -32.49
CA GLN A 177 10.34 -5.46 -33.19
C GLN A 177 9.90 -6.71 -33.99
N ILE A 178 8.77 -7.31 -33.61
CA ILE A 178 8.22 -8.49 -34.34
C ILE A 178 7.44 -8.07 -35.60
N ASN A 179 7.02 -6.80 -35.66
CA ASN A 179 6.23 -6.26 -36.78
C ASN A 179 7.07 -5.42 -37.77
N GLU A 180 8.37 -5.32 -37.55
CA GLU A 180 9.38 -4.84 -38.53
C GLU A 180 10.05 -6.03 -39.22
#